data_f6308f9a9071bfb55fbf9e4956c45490
#
_entry.id   f6308f9a9071bfb55fbf9e4956c45490
#
_cell.length_a   1.000
_cell.length_b   1.000
_cell.length_c   1.000
_cell.angle_alpha   90.00
_cell.angle_beta   90.00
_cell.angle_gamma   90.00
#
_symmetry.space_group_name_H-M   'P 1'
#
loop_
_entity.id
_entity.type
_entity.pdbx_description
1 polymer ?
#
loop_
_entity_poly.entity_id
_entity_poly.type
_entity_poly.pdbx_seq_one_letter_code
_entity_poly.pdbx_strand_id
1 'polypeptide(L)'
;VKILNAQKTGSLIAAIRKEQNRTQQDLANELGVSSAAVSKWERGIGFQDVSLIEPLAASLGISIAELFKGERTGNSVDIEYESLLSDVVKVSANEITRKKKITNWMIAITVAVLYLMISVISHKWEITWVVWIVYCFYRIFTEYIYKKY
;
A
#
# COMPACT_ATOMS: atom_id res chain seq x y z
N VAL A 1 -12.32 -2.57 -19.04
CA VAL A 1 -11.92 -1.17 -19.27
C VAL A 1 -10.41 -1.10 -19.10
N LYS A 2 -9.67 -0.94 -20.22
CA LYS A 2 -8.21 -0.84 -20.25
C LYS A 2 -7.82 0.60 -19.96
N ILE A 3 -7.96 1.03 -18.71
CA ILE A 3 -7.77 2.43 -18.28
C ILE A 3 -6.29 2.78 -18.12
N LEU A 4 -5.41 1.79 -17.91
CA LEU A 4 -4.00 2.00 -17.65
C LEU A 4 -3.15 1.39 -18.75
N ASN A 5 -2.46 2.22 -19.52
CA ASN A 5 -1.38 1.75 -20.37
C ASN A 5 -0.09 1.78 -19.56
N ALA A 6 0.21 0.69 -18.86
CA ALA A 6 1.32 0.61 -17.91
C ALA A 6 2.68 1.05 -18.50
N GLN A 7 2.91 0.80 -19.81
CA GLN A 7 4.13 1.24 -20.47
C GLN A 7 4.17 2.74 -20.69
N LYS A 8 3.06 3.37 -21.13
CA LYS A 8 2.98 4.82 -21.28
C LYS A 8 3.13 5.53 -19.95
N THR A 9 2.43 5.03 -18.91
CA THR A 9 2.55 5.54 -17.55
C THR A 9 3.99 5.44 -17.05
N GLY A 10 4.65 4.30 -17.22
CA GLY A 10 6.04 4.11 -16.82
C GLY A 10 7.00 5.06 -17.54
N SER A 11 6.82 5.25 -18.85
CA SER A 11 7.62 6.19 -19.64
C SER A 11 7.42 7.64 -19.19
N LEU A 12 6.17 8.03 -18.84
CA LEU A 12 5.86 9.35 -18.30
C LEU A 12 6.55 9.61 -16.97
N ILE A 13 6.48 8.64 -16.03
CA ILE A 13 7.16 8.73 -14.72
C ILE A 13 8.66 8.95 -14.94
N ALA A 14 9.29 8.14 -15.79
CA ALA A 14 10.73 8.25 -16.06
C ALA A 14 11.10 9.59 -16.70
N ALA A 15 10.28 10.11 -17.63
CA ALA A 15 10.50 11.38 -18.29
C ALA A 15 10.47 12.54 -17.30
N ILE A 16 9.39 12.64 -16.50
CA ILE A 16 9.21 13.74 -15.55
C ILE A 16 10.27 13.70 -14.44
N ARG A 17 10.59 12.51 -13.90
CA ARG A 17 11.67 12.37 -12.92
C ARG A 17 13.00 12.90 -13.46
N LYS A 18 13.34 12.56 -14.72
CA LYS A 18 14.56 13.03 -15.37
C LYS A 18 14.54 14.54 -15.64
N GLU A 19 13.41 15.10 -16.04
CA GLU A 19 13.22 16.57 -16.16
C GLU A 19 13.50 17.29 -14.85
N GLN A 20 13.10 16.67 -13.72
CA GLN A 20 13.37 17.17 -12.37
C GLN A 20 14.78 16.88 -11.87
N ASN A 21 15.67 16.30 -12.70
CA ASN A 21 17.05 15.89 -12.34
C ASN A 21 17.10 14.97 -11.11
N ARG A 22 16.11 14.10 -10.91
CA ARG A 22 16.01 13.18 -9.78
C ARG A 22 16.45 11.77 -10.19
N THR A 23 17.13 11.07 -9.28
CA THR A 23 17.41 9.63 -9.45
C THR A 23 16.19 8.79 -9.07
N GLN A 24 16.17 7.51 -9.47
CA GLN A 24 15.15 6.56 -9.00
C GLN A 24 15.18 6.41 -7.48
N GLN A 25 16.36 6.54 -6.87
CA GLN A 25 16.53 6.45 -5.42
C GLN A 25 15.92 7.68 -4.72
N ASP A 26 16.05 8.88 -5.28
CA ASP A 26 15.47 10.10 -4.69
C ASP A 26 13.95 10.02 -4.67
N LEU A 27 13.34 9.61 -5.79
CA LEU A 27 11.89 9.41 -5.87
C LEU A 27 11.43 8.31 -4.90
N ALA A 28 12.19 7.22 -4.79
CA ALA A 28 11.90 6.12 -3.89
C ALA A 28 11.94 6.55 -2.41
N ASN A 29 12.95 7.33 -2.03
CA ASN A 29 13.09 7.84 -0.66
C ASN A 29 11.92 8.75 -0.27
N GLU A 30 11.49 9.64 -1.18
CA GLU A 30 10.35 10.53 -0.94
C GLU A 30 9.04 9.77 -0.75
N LEU A 31 8.84 8.71 -1.53
CA LEU A 31 7.62 7.90 -1.48
C LEU A 31 7.67 6.77 -0.42
N GLY A 32 8.80 6.61 0.28
CA GLY A 32 8.96 5.55 1.27
C GLY A 32 8.99 4.14 0.66
N VAL A 33 9.47 4.00 -0.58
CA VAL A 33 9.55 2.72 -1.30
C VAL A 33 10.98 2.36 -1.67
N SER A 34 11.20 1.19 -2.24
CA SER A 34 12.51 0.80 -2.78
C SER A 34 12.74 1.37 -4.18
N SER A 35 13.98 1.67 -4.55
CA SER A 35 14.35 2.07 -5.91
C SER A 35 14.00 0.99 -6.95
N ALA A 36 14.02 -0.28 -6.55
CA ALA A 36 13.56 -1.38 -7.38
C ALA A 36 12.05 -1.29 -7.70
N ALA A 37 11.22 -0.77 -6.79
CA ALA A 37 9.80 -0.52 -7.05
C ALA A 37 9.64 0.59 -8.11
N VAL A 38 10.32 1.72 -7.96
CA VAL A 38 10.31 2.81 -8.94
C VAL A 38 10.78 2.31 -10.31
N SER A 39 11.86 1.51 -10.35
CA SER A 39 12.35 0.90 -11.59
C SER A 39 11.30 -0.01 -12.26
N LYS A 40 10.52 -0.77 -11.49
CA LYS A 40 9.40 -1.58 -12.02
C LYS A 40 8.29 -0.71 -12.59
N TRP A 41 7.94 0.39 -11.94
CA TRP A 41 6.92 1.34 -12.42
C TRP A 41 7.36 1.97 -13.74
N GLU A 42 8.60 2.45 -13.84
CA GLU A 42 9.14 3.05 -15.07
C GLU A 42 9.18 2.07 -16.25
N ARG A 43 9.33 0.77 -15.97
CA ARG A 43 9.27 -0.29 -17.01
C ARG A 43 7.85 -0.74 -17.34
N GLY A 44 6.84 -0.16 -16.70
CA GLY A 44 5.44 -0.53 -16.95
C GLY A 44 5.03 -1.89 -16.39
N ILE A 45 5.72 -2.41 -15.37
CA ILE A 45 5.38 -3.69 -14.73
C ILE A 45 4.17 -3.54 -13.78
N GLY A 46 3.69 -2.30 -13.57
CA GLY A 46 2.51 -1.99 -12.78
C GLY A 46 2.81 -1.57 -11.35
N PHE A 47 1.77 -1.05 -10.70
CA PHE A 47 1.79 -0.63 -9.31
C PHE A 47 1.29 -1.75 -8.42
N GLN A 48 2.02 -2.04 -7.34
CA GLN A 48 1.61 -3.04 -6.35
C GLN A 48 0.65 -2.47 -5.30
N ASP A 49 0.72 -1.15 -5.08
CA ASP A 49 -0.09 -0.47 -4.07
C ASP A 49 -0.77 0.78 -4.65
N VAL A 50 -2.09 0.75 -4.64
CA VAL A 50 -2.94 1.85 -5.13
C VAL A 50 -2.80 3.10 -4.26
N SER A 51 -2.41 2.94 -2.98
CA SER A 51 -2.20 4.06 -2.05
C SER A 51 -1.03 4.97 -2.44
N LEU A 52 -0.12 4.48 -3.27
CA LEU A 52 1.05 5.23 -3.74
C LEU A 52 0.77 6.09 -4.99
N ILE A 53 -0.39 5.91 -5.64
CA ILE A 53 -0.72 6.63 -6.87
C ILE A 53 -0.84 8.14 -6.61
N GLU A 54 -1.57 8.54 -5.56
CA GLU A 54 -1.75 9.94 -5.20
C GLU A 54 -0.42 10.61 -4.77
N PRO A 55 0.38 10.04 -3.85
CA PRO A 55 1.70 10.57 -3.51
C PRO A 55 2.66 10.65 -4.70
N LEU A 56 2.63 9.67 -5.59
CA LEU A 56 3.48 9.67 -6.80
C LEU A 56 3.08 10.79 -7.76
N ALA A 57 1.80 10.97 -8.04
CA ALA A 57 1.31 12.04 -8.88
C ALA A 57 1.69 13.43 -8.31
N ALA A 58 1.51 13.62 -7.00
CA ALA A 58 1.89 14.84 -6.30
C ALA A 58 3.41 15.10 -6.37
N SER A 59 4.25 14.09 -6.13
CA SER A 59 5.70 14.18 -6.21
C SER A 59 6.20 14.54 -7.62
N LEU A 60 5.51 14.07 -8.65
CA LEU A 60 5.82 14.35 -10.04
C LEU A 60 5.21 15.68 -10.54
N GLY A 61 4.29 16.28 -9.78
CA GLY A 61 3.59 17.52 -10.15
C GLY A 61 2.63 17.33 -11.33
N ILE A 62 2.00 16.16 -11.41
CA ILE A 62 0.99 15.83 -12.43
C ILE A 62 -0.31 15.37 -11.76
N SER A 63 -1.39 15.43 -12.53
CA SER A 63 -2.66 14.88 -12.09
C SER A 63 -2.69 13.36 -12.12
N ILE A 64 -3.56 12.77 -11.30
CA ILE A 64 -3.80 11.31 -11.33
C ILE A 64 -4.31 10.89 -12.72
N ALA A 65 -5.11 11.73 -13.37
CA ALA A 65 -5.61 11.48 -14.71
C ALA A 65 -4.49 11.41 -15.75
N GLU A 66 -3.51 12.32 -15.71
CA GLU A 66 -2.33 12.30 -16.56
C GLU A 66 -1.47 11.05 -16.32
N LEU A 67 -1.27 10.70 -15.04
CA LEU A 67 -0.55 9.50 -14.68
C LEU A 67 -1.20 8.24 -15.26
N PHE A 68 -2.55 8.13 -15.21
CA PHE A 68 -3.28 7.00 -15.77
C PHE A 68 -3.31 6.99 -17.31
N LYS A 69 -3.40 8.16 -17.96
CA LYS A 69 -3.31 8.28 -19.41
C LYS A 69 -1.90 8.00 -19.92
N GLY A 70 -0.87 8.23 -19.09
CA GLY A 70 0.53 8.15 -19.47
C GLY A 70 0.97 9.27 -20.39
N GLU A 71 0.25 10.40 -20.39
CA GLU A 71 0.46 11.56 -21.25
C GLU A 71 0.23 12.84 -20.43
N ARG A 72 1.12 13.83 -20.61
CA ARG A 72 0.97 15.16 -20.01
C ARG A 72 -0.07 15.94 -20.82
N THR A 73 -1.18 16.28 -20.21
CA THR A 73 -2.23 17.05 -20.84
C THR A 73 -2.11 18.48 -20.34
N GLY A 74 -1.51 19.36 -21.09
CA GLY A 74 -1.25 20.76 -20.71
C GLY A 74 -2.50 21.66 -20.58
N ASN A 75 -3.68 21.10 -20.49
CA ASN A 75 -4.95 21.82 -20.32
C ASN A 75 -5.65 21.34 -19.06
N SER A 76 -6.23 22.28 -18.35
CA SER A 76 -7.17 22.15 -17.23
C SER A 76 -8.41 21.29 -17.61
N VAL A 77 -8.19 19.99 -17.84
CA VAL A 77 -9.27 19.06 -18.12
C VAL A 77 -9.78 18.52 -16.81
N ASP A 78 -10.95 19.00 -16.47
CA ASP A 78 -11.92 18.37 -15.59
C ASP A 78 -11.52 18.16 -14.11
N ILE A 79 -11.62 19.23 -13.34
CA ILE A 79 -11.65 19.19 -11.86
C ILE A 79 -12.63 18.12 -11.37
N GLU A 80 -13.74 17.90 -12.09
CA GLU A 80 -14.73 16.87 -11.76
C GLU A 80 -14.21 15.46 -11.97
N TYR A 81 -13.47 15.21 -13.07
CA TYR A 81 -12.87 13.88 -13.34
C TYR A 81 -11.71 13.58 -12.37
N GLU A 82 -10.93 14.57 -12.00
CA GLU A 82 -9.85 14.46 -11.03
C GLU A 82 -10.40 14.11 -9.63
N SER A 83 -11.49 14.76 -9.20
CA SER A 83 -12.13 14.45 -7.92
C SER A 83 -12.68 13.03 -7.89
N LEU A 84 -13.31 12.56 -8.95
CA LEU A 84 -13.81 11.19 -9.07
C LEU A 84 -12.69 10.16 -9.03
N LEU A 85 -11.56 10.40 -9.73
CA LEU A 85 -10.42 9.49 -9.71
C LEU A 85 -9.76 9.44 -8.32
N SER A 86 -9.58 10.60 -7.66
CA SER A 86 -9.02 10.65 -6.32
C SER A 86 -9.89 9.90 -5.31
N ASP A 87 -11.21 10.02 -5.42
CA ASP A 87 -12.15 9.31 -4.55
C ASP A 87 -12.12 7.79 -4.79
N VAL A 88 -12.04 7.34 -6.03
CA VAL A 88 -11.90 5.91 -6.38
C VAL A 88 -10.58 5.35 -5.82
N VAL A 89 -9.49 6.08 -5.95
CA VAL A 89 -8.18 5.69 -5.40
C VAL A 89 -8.23 5.61 -3.88
N LYS A 90 -8.81 6.60 -3.20
CA LYS A 90 -8.98 6.61 -1.73
C LYS A 90 -9.87 5.47 -1.23
N VAL A 91 -10.98 5.21 -1.90
CA VAL A 91 -11.89 4.10 -1.54
C VAL A 91 -11.17 2.76 -1.69
N SER A 92 -10.44 2.54 -2.78
CA SER A 92 -9.71 1.28 -2.98
C SER A 92 -8.56 1.09 -1.98
N ALA A 93 -7.81 2.15 -1.65
CA ALA A 93 -6.77 2.11 -0.62
C ALA A 93 -7.34 1.80 0.77
N ASN A 94 -8.49 2.40 1.12
CA ASN A 94 -9.19 2.15 2.38
C ASN A 94 -9.71 0.71 2.48
N GLU A 95 -10.20 0.13 1.37
CA GLU A 95 -10.65 -1.26 1.35
C GLU A 95 -9.51 -2.25 1.58
N ILE A 96 -8.34 -2.01 0.99
CA ILE A 96 -7.14 -2.84 1.19
C ILE A 96 -6.71 -2.80 2.66
N THR A 97 -6.66 -1.62 3.25
CA THR A 97 -6.31 -1.42 4.66
C THR A 97 -7.32 -2.08 5.59
N ARG A 98 -8.61 -1.99 5.27
CA ARG A 98 -9.70 -2.63 6.02
C ARG A 98 -9.62 -4.15 5.94
N LYS A 99 -9.34 -4.73 4.78
CA LYS A 99 -9.15 -6.18 4.62
C LYS A 99 -7.98 -6.70 5.45
N LYS A 100 -6.83 -6.02 5.43
CA LYS A 100 -5.67 -6.37 6.29
C LYS A 100 -6.04 -6.34 7.78
N LYS A 101 -6.78 -5.34 8.23
CA LYS A 101 -7.25 -5.23 9.62
C LYS A 101 -8.18 -6.38 10.02
N ILE A 102 -9.14 -6.73 9.16
CA ILE A 102 -10.08 -7.84 9.39
C ILE A 102 -9.34 -9.17 9.47
N THR A 103 -8.39 -9.43 8.58
CA THR A 103 -7.60 -10.67 8.58
C THR A 103 -6.80 -10.81 9.89
N ASN A 104 -6.18 -9.75 10.37
CA ASN A 104 -5.46 -9.77 11.65
C ASN A 104 -6.40 -10.04 12.85
N TRP A 105 -7.61 -9.47 12.83
CA TRP A 105 -8.63 -9.73 13.86
C TRP A 105 -9.13 -11.19 13.82
N MET A 106 -9.32 -11.75 12.64
CA MET A 106 -9.72 -13.16 12.49
C MET A 106 -8.65 -14.11 13.04
N ILE A 107 -7.37 -13.86 12.75
CA ILE A 107 -6.26 -14.64 13.31
C ILE A 107 -6.26 -14.56 14.85
N ALA A 108 -6.45 -13.37 15.42
CA ALA A 108 -6.51 -13.17 16.86
C ALA A 108 -7.65 -13.98 17.52
N ILE A 109 -8.84 -13.96 16.92
CA ILE A 109 -10.00 -14.72 17.40
C ILE A 109 -9.74 -16.24 17.32
N THR A 110 -9.17 -16.70 16.21
CA THR A 110 -8.84 -18.13 16.02
C THR A 110 -7.84 -18.62 17.08
N VAL A 111 -6.79 -17.85 17.38
CA VAL A 111 -5.82 -18.17 18.44
C VAL A 111 -6.49 -18.19 19.81
N ALA A 112 -7.37 -17.25 20.10
CA ALA A 112 -8.09 -17.19 21.38
C ALA A 112 -9.03 -18.42 21.56
N VAL A 113 -9.73 -18.82 20.51
CA VAL A 113 -10.62 -20.01 20.54
C VAL A 113 -9.81 -21.29 20.73
N LEU A 114 -8.70 -21.47 20.01
CA LEU A 114 -7.80 -22.60 20.17
C LEU A 114 -7.22 -22.66 21.59
N TYR A 115 -6.84 -21.50 22.14
CA TYR A 115 -6.38 -21.42 23.53
C TYR A 115 -7.42 -21.90 24.52
N LEU A 116 -8.68 -21.43 24.38
CA LEU A 116 -9.78 -21.84 25.26
C LEU A 116 -10.04 -23.35 25.15
N MET A 117 -10.04 -23.91 23.94
CA MET A 117 -10.20 -25.35 23.74
C MET A 117 -9.11 -26.16 24.43
N ILE A 118 -7.84 -25.78 24.26
CA ILE A 118 -6.70 -26.45 24.89
C ILE A 118 -6.77 -26.32 26.42
N SER A 119 -7.14 -25.15 26.93
CA SER A 119 -7.28 -24.89 28.37
C SER A 119 -8.35 -25.77 29.01
N VAL A 120 -9.49 -25.95 28.36
CA VAL A 120 -10.59 -26.78 28.84
C VAL A 120 -10.21 -28.27 28.82
N ILE A 121 -9.54 -28.75 27.75
CA ILE A 121 -9.16 -30.15 27.60
C ILE A 121 -8.03 -30.55 28.57
N SER A 122 -7.07 -29.65 28.80
CA SER A 122 -5.88 -29.95 29.61
C SER A 122 -6.10 -29.84 31.09
N HIS A 123 -7.18 -29.25 31.58
CA HIS A 123 -7.46 -28.96 33.03
C HIS A 123 -6.31 -28.30 33.79
N LYS A 124 -5.27 -27.82 33.12
CA LYS A 124 -4.06 -27.21 33.72
C LYS A 124 -4.05 -25.71 33.47
N TRP A 125 -4.92 -24.97 34.16
CA TRP A 125 -5.04 -23.51 34.02
C TRP A 125 -3.74 -22.76 34.38
N GLU A 126 -2.91 -23.33 35.22
CA GLU A 126 -1.67 -22.71 35.70
C GLU A 126 -0.59 -22.54 34.62
N ILE A 127 -0.59 -23.36 33.56
CA ILE A 127 0.45 -23.34 32.52
C ILE A 127 -0.03 -22.59 31.24
N THR A 128 -1.32 -22.50 31.06
CA THR A 128 -1.88 -21.97 29.81
C THR A 128 -1.76 -20.44 29.65
N TRP A 129 -1.52 -19.68 30.75
CA TRP A 129 -1.29 -18.24 30.68
C TRP A 129 -0.02 -17.85 29.91
N VAL A 130 0.98 -18.75 29.79
CA VAL A 130 2.21 -18.54 29.03
C VAL A 130 1.91 -18.31 27.54
N VAL A 131 0.89 -18.96 26.98
CA VAL A 131 0.46 -18.77 25.59
C VAL A 131 0.00 -17.34 25.35
N TRP A 132 -0.63 -16.72 26.34
CA TRP A 132 -1.06 -15.32 26.27
C TRP A 132 0.10 -14.35 26.21
N ILE A 133 1.17 -14.59 26.95
CA ILE A 133 2.39 -13.78 26.91
C ILE A 133 3.04 -13.88 25.53
N VAL A 134 3.18 -15.08 24.98
CA VAL A 134 3.75 -15.30 23.64
C VAL A 134 2.92 -14.57 22.58
N TYR A 135 1.59 -14.63 22.69
CA TYR A 135 0.70 -13.92 21.78
C TYR A 135 0.83 -12.39 21.90
N CYS A 136 0.96 -11.84 23.11
CA CYS A 136 1.19 -10.41 23.31
C CYS A 136 2.51 -9.95 22.70
N PHE A 137 3.60 -10.73 22.86
CA PHE A 137 4.88 -10.45 22.22
C PHE A 137 4.78 -10.49 20.70
N TYR A 138 4.13 -11.50 20.15
CA TYR A 138 3.89 -11.59 18.69
C TYR A 138 3.14 -10.37 18.17
N ARG A 139 2.10 -9.92 18.88
CA ARG A 139 1.31 -8.76 18.49
C ARG A 139 2.12 -7.45 18.52
N ILE A 140 2.90 -7.23 19.59
CA ILE A 140 3.78 -6.06 19.71
C ILE A 140 4.84 -6.08 18.59
N PHE A 141 5.41 -7.25 18.31
CA PHE A 141 6.41 -7.42 17.26
C PHE A 141 5.83 -7.16 15.87
N THR A 142 4.63 -7.65 15.57
CA THR A 142 3.95 -7.37 14.30
C THR A 142 3.61 -5.88 14.16
N GLU A 143 3.09 -5.22 15.19
CA GLU A 143 2.84 -3.76 15.15
C GLU A 143 4.15 -2.97 14.97
N TYR A 144 5.23 -3.39 15.60
CA TYR A 144 6.55 -2.74 15.45
C TYR A 144 7.09 -2.86 14.02
N ILE A 145 7.00 -4.05 13.41
CA ILE A 145 7.41 -4.25 12.01
C ILE A 145 6.55 -3.42 11.06
N TYR A 146 5.22 -3.42 11.25
CA TYR A 146 4.31 -2.66 10.37
C TYR A 146 4.45 -1.14 10.50
N LYS A 147 5.00 -0.64 11.59
CA LYS A 147 5.29 0.79 11.78
C LYS A 147 6.63 1.20 11.17
N LYS A 148 7.54 0.24 10.93
CA LYS A 148 8.89 0.49 10.43
C LYS A 148 9.01 0.32 8.90
N TYR A 149 8.04 -0.35 8.25
CA TYR A 149 7.93 -0.55 6.81
C TYR A 149 6.60 0.02 6.30
#